data_ae07cbfa884c4b187f9a75339cac3427
#
_entry.id   ae07cbfa884c4b187f9a75339cac3427
#
_cell.length_a   1.000
_cell.length_b   1.000
_cell.length_c   1.000
_cell.angle_alpha   90.00
_cell.angle_beta   90.00
_cell.angle_gamma   90.00
#
_symmetry.space_group_name_H-M   'P 1'
#
loop_
_entity.id
_entity.type
_entity.pdbx_description
1 polymer ?
#
loop_
_entity_poly.entity_id
_entity_poly.type
_entity_poly.pdbx_seq_one_letter_code
_entity_poly.pdbx_strand_id
1 'polypeptide(L)'
;GWRADYVVTHEAPAALARELCRERGREYRGDQLQTFLGELDGRLDYRAWFFGHYHGDEWRDDRHRLVYRDIVPIESAASGSQF
;
A
#
# COMPACT_ATOMS: atom_id res chain seq x y z
N GLY A 1 -1.32 -16.70 13.05
CA GLY A 1 -1.30 -15.76 11.97
C GLY A 1 0.04 -15.66 11.27
N TRP A 2 0.01 -15.13 10.12
CA TRP A 2 1.21 -14.91 9.33
C TRP A 2 1.79 -13.54 9.66
N ARG A 3 3.10 -13.43 9.61
CA ARG A 3 3.77 -12.19 9.95
C ARG A 3 4.88 -11.86 8.96
N ALA A 4 4.99 -10.58 8.62
CA ALA A 4 6.11 -10.02 7.90
C ALA A 4 6.42 -8.65 8.52
N ASP A 5 7.67 -8.20 8.42
CA ASP A 5 7.97 -6.86 8.89
C ASP A 5 7.48 -5.82 7.88
N TYR A 6 7.76 -6.04 6.61
CA TYR A 6 7.39 -5.12 5.55
C TYR A 6 6.84 -5.86 4.34
N VAL A 7 5.92 -5.22 3.63
CA VAL A 7 5.38 -5.73 2.38
C VAL A 7 5.66 -4.71 1.29
N VAL A 8 6.13 -5.18 0.14
CA VAL A 8 6.39 -4.32 -1.02
C VAL A 8 5.72 -4.95 -2.23
N THR A 9 4.79 -4.24 -2.83
CA THR A 9 4.09 -4.71 -4.03
C THR A 9 4.01 -3.60 -5.06
N HIS A 10 3.88 -3.98 -6.34
CA HIS A 10 3.62 -2.97 -7.37
C HIS A 10 2.18 -2.49 -7.27
N GLU A 11 1.24 -3.41 -7.11
CA GLU A 11 -0.18 -3.08 -7.08
C GLU A 11 -0.67 -2.90 -5.64
N ALA A 12 -1.79 -2.22 -5.47
CA ALA A 12 -2.39 -1.95 -4.17
C ALA A 12 -3.41 -3.02 -3.78
N PRO A 13 -3.62 -3.24 -2.47
CA PRO A 13 -4.79 -4.00 -2.03
C PRO A 13 -6.09 -3.36 -2.55
N ALA A 14 -7.12 -4.17 -2.76
CA ALA A 14 -8.34 -3.74 -3.46
C ALA A 14 -8.99 -2.48 -2.87
N ALA A 15 -9.10 -2.38 -1.56
CA ALA A 15 -9.74 -1.23 -0.94
C ALA A 15 -8.98 0.07 -1.22
N LEU A 16 -7.65 0.04 -1.19
CA LEU A 16 -6.82 1.19 -1.50
C LEU A 16 -6.87 1.53 -2.98
N ALA A 17 -6.86 0.52 -3.84
CA ALA A 17 -6.98 0.73 -5.29
C ALA A 17 -8.30 1.42 -5.62
N ARG A 18 -9.39 0.99 -5.01
CA ARG A 18 -10.70 1.60 -5.20
C ARG A 18 -10.71 3.07 -4.75
N GLU A 19 -10.15 3.34 -3.60
CA GLU A 19 -10.08 4.69 -3.05
C GLU A 19 -9.25 5.62 -3.94
N LEU A 20 -8.10 5.16 -4.40
CA LEU A 20 -7.22 5.94 -5.28
C LEU A 20 -7.89 6.22 -6.63
N CYS A 21 -8.58 5.25 -7.21
CA CYS A 21 -9.33 5.46 -8.45
C CYS A 21 -10.41 6.51 -8.26
N ARG A 22 -11.15 6.45 -7.16
CA ARG A 22 -12.19 7.45 -6.87
C ARG A 22 -11.60 8.84 -6.74
N GLU A 23 -10.51 9.00 -6.04
CA GLU A 23 -9.87 10.30 -5.85
C GLU A 23 -9.37 10.91 -7.15
N ARG A 24 -9.01 10.05 -8.11
CA ARG A 24 -8.44 10.49 -9.38
C ARG A 24 -9.44 10.51 -10.53
N GLY A 25 -10.70 10.32 -10.22
CA GLY A 25 -11.74 10.33 -11.24
C GLY A 25 -11.64 9.18 -12.24
N ARG A 26 -11.07 8.05 -11.83
CA ARG A 26 -10.90 6.88 -12.67
C ARG A 26 -11.88 5.79 -12.27
N GLU A 27 -12.32 5.03 -13.25
CA GLU A 27 -13.14 3.85 -12.99
C GLU A 27 -12.30 2.76 -12.33
N TYR A 28 -12.81 2.21 -11.25
CA TYR A 28 -12.17 1.06 -10.62
C TYR A 28 -12.58 -0.22 -11.34
N ARG A 29 -11.58 -0.97 -11.76
CA ARG A 29 -11.79 -2.27 -12.42
C ARG A 29 -11.04 -3.34 -11.66
N GLY A 30 -11.51 -3.74 -10.55
CA GLY A 30 -10.80 -4.70 -9.71
C GLY A 30 -10.28 -5.91 -10.50
N ASP A 31 -9.19 -6.49 -10.04
CA ASP A 31 -8.64 -7.71 -10.61
C ASP A 31 -8.33 -8.72 -9.49
N GLN A 32 -7.91 -9.91 -9.92
CA GLN A 32 -7.64 -10.99 -8.97
C GLN A 32 -6.47 -10.68 -8.06
N LEU A 33 -5.46 -10.00 -8.59
CA LEU A 33 -4.29 -9.63 -7.79
C LEU A 33 -4.67 -8.66 -6.69
N GLN A 34 -5.43 -7.61 -7.02
CA GLN A 34 -5.87 -6.64 -6.02
C GLN A 34 -6.73 -7.30 -4.94
N THR A 35 -7.61 -8.20 -5.34
CA THR A 35 -8.45 -8.96 -4.40
C THR A 35 -7.59 -9.82 -3.48
N PHE A 36 -6.62 -10.53 -4.04
CA PHE A 36 -5.69 -11.34 -3.26
C PHE A 36 -4.91 -10.48 -2.26
N LEU A 37 -4.39 -9.35 -2.72
CA LEU A 37 -3.63 -8.44 -1.85
C LEU A 37 -4.51 -7.87 -0.74
N GLY A 38 -5.78 -7.62 -1.04
CA GLY A 38 -6.74 -7.17 -0.03
C GLY A 38 -7.00 -8.22 1.05
N GLU A 39 -7.12 -9.48 0.67
CA GLU A 39 -7.27 -10.57 1.62
C GLU A 39 -6.01 -10.74 2.47
N LEU A 40 -4.84 -10.65 1.84
CA LEU A 40 -3.57 -10.75 2.54
C LEU A 40 -3.41 -9.60 3.54
N ASP A 41 -3.80 -8.39 3.16
CA ASP A 41 -3.75 -7.21 4.03
C ASP A 41 -4.57 -7.42 5.30
N GLY A 42 -5.70 -8.10 5.19
CA GLY A 42 -6.55 -8.39 6.34
C GLY A 42 -6.04 -9.52 7.24
N ARG A 43 -5.12 -10.34 6.76
CA ARG A 43 -4.64 -11.53 7.49
C ARG A 43 -3.20 -11.44 7.96
N LEU A 44 -2.39 -10.63 7.28
CA LEU A 44 -0.97 -10.56 7.56
C LEU A 44 -0.70 -9.50 8.62
N ASP A 45 0.11 -9.87 9.61
CA ASP A 45 0.61 -8.92 10.60
C ASP A 45 1.89 -8.30 10.04
N TYR A 46 1.90 -6.99 9.83
CA TYR A 46 3.05 -6.29 9.25
C TYR A 46 3.12 -4.86 9.80
N ARG A 47 4.31 -4.24 9.64
CA ARG A 47 4.53 -2.86 10.10
C ARG A 47 4.19 -1.83 9.05
N ALA A 48 4.61 -2.08 7.81
CA ALA A 48 4.37 -1.14 6.72
C ALA A 48 4.24 -1.87 5.40
N TRP A 49 3.39 -1.33 4.54
CA TRP A 49 3.14 -1.85 3.20
C TRP A 49 3.41 -0.75 2.20
N PHE A 50 4.38 -0.95 1.30
CA PHE A 50 4.75 -0.01 0.25
C PHE A 50 4.23 -0.52 -1.07
N PHE A 51 3.56 0.33 -1.83
CA PHE A 51 3.03 -0.05 -3.13
C PHE A 51 3.23 1.07 -4.14
N GLY A 52 3.28 0.70 -5.44
CA GLY A 52 3.52 1.64 -6.53
C GLY A 52 2.31 1.81 -7.42
N HIS A 53 2.56 1.91 -8.73
CA HIS A 53 1.57 1.95 -9.81
C HIS A 53 0.86 3.30 -9.99
N TYR A 54 0.51 4.00 -8.92
CA TYR A 54 -0.38 5.18 -8.98
C TYR A 54 0.37 6.50 -9.06
N HIS A 55 1.68 6.47 -9.23
CA HIS A 55 2.53 7.65 -9.46
C HIS A 55 2.34 8.75 -8.41
N GLY A 56 2.49 8.41 -7.16
CA GLY A 56 2.41 9.36 -6.07
C GLY A 56 3.30 8.93 -4.92
N ASP A 57 3.58 9.87 -4.02
CA ASP A 57 4.45 9.63 -2.88
C ASP A 57 3.73 10.14 -1.64
N GLU A 58 3.00 9.27 -0.94
CA GLU A 58 2.25 9.67 0.24
C GLU A 58 1.88 8.48 1.12
N TRP A 59 1.74 8.73 2.41
CA TRP A 59 1.12 7.77 3.32
C TRP A 59 -0.39 7.83 3.11
N ARG A 60 -1.00 6.67 2.91
CA ARG A 60 -2.46 6.58 2.80
C ARG A 60 -3.11 6.42 4.17
N ASP A 61 -2.39 5.79 5.08
CA ASP A 61 -2.80 5.63 6.47
C ASP A 61 -1.53 5.36 7.29
N ASP A 62 -1.67 4.82 8.49
CA ASP A 62 -0.52 4.59 9.37
C ASP A 62 0.38 3.44 8.94
N ARG A 63 -0.02 2.63 7.95
CA ARG A 63 0.74 1.47 7.49
C ARG A 63 0.97 1.38 6.00
N HIS A 64 0.16 2.05 5.19
CA HIS A 64 0.23 1.93 3.73
C HIS A 64 0.84 3.18 3.12
N ARG A 65 1.92 2.99 2.38
CA ARG A 65 2.66 4.08 1.73
C ARG A 65 2.67 3.90 0.22
N LEU A 66 2.11 4.86 -0.51
CA LEU A 66 2.25 4.95 -1.95
C LEU A 66 3.62 5.53 -2.27
N VAL A 67 4.37 4.87 -3.14
CA VAL A 67 5.72 5.31 -3.52
C VAL A 67 5.84 5.43 -5.03
N TYR A 68 6.59 6.42 -5.49
CA TYR A 68 6.86 6.63 -6.90
C TYR A 68 8.29 7.12 -7.12
N ARG A 69 8.64 8.26 -6.54
CA ARG A 69 9.96 8.86 -6.70
C ARG A 69 10.76 8.94 -5.41
N ASP A 70 10.06 8.92 -4.29
CA ASP A 70 10.73 9.00 -3.00
C ASP A 70 11.54 7.76 -2.70
N ILE A 71 12.66 7.98 -2.03
CA ILE A 71 13.41 6.91 -1.39
C ILE A 71 13.03 6.94 0.07
N VAL A 72 12.33 5.91 0.53
CA VAL A 72 11.83 5.86 1.90
C VAL A 72 12.66 4.86 2.69
N PRO A 73 13.40 5.30 3.73
CA PRO A 73 14.09 4.35 4.60
C PRO A 73 13.06 3.50 5.32
N ILE A 74 13.11 2.20 5.11
CA ILE A 74 12.08 1.28 5.63
C ILE A 74 11.98 1.36 7.15
N GLU A 75 13.10 1.40 7.85
CA GLU A 75 13.09 1.48 9.31
C GLU A 75 12.41 2.73 9.82
N SER A 76 12.70 3.87 9.21
CA SER A 76 12.08 5.13 9.57
C SER A 76 10.59 5.13 9.23
N ALA A 77 10.23 4.56 8.08
CA ALA A 77 8.83 4.43 7.69
C ALA A 77 8.06 3.59 8.70
N ALA A 78 8.64 2.47 9.12
CA ALA A 78 8.01 1.57 10.08
C ALA A 78 7.86 2.22 11.45
N SER A 79 8.79 3.09 11.84
CA SER A 79 8.69 3.80 13.12
C SER A 79 7.73 4.97 13.07
N GLY A 80 7.37 5.43 11.87
CA GLY A 80 6.47 6.56 11.71
C GLY A 80 7.09 7.89 12.07
N SER A 81 8.39 7.97 12.20
CA SER A 81 9.05 9.13 12.80
C SER A 81 9.64 10.13 11.82
N GLN A 82 9.65 9.84 10.54
CA GLN A 82 10.56 10.56 9.66
C GLN A 82 9.95 11.22 8.43
N PHE A 83 8.73 11.14 8.26
CA PHE A 83 8.20 11.64 6.97
C PHE A 83 7.17 12.69 7.13
#